data_39f761a748320dc1fbb258e918ad038a
#
_entry.id   39f761a748320dc1fbb258e918ad038a
#
_cell.length_a   1.000
_cell.length_b   1.000
_cell.length_c   1.000
_cell.angle_alpha   90.00
_cell.angle_beta   90.00
_cell.angle_gamma   90.00
#
_symmetry.space_group_name_H-M   'P 1'
#
loop_
_entity.id
_entity.type
_entity.pdbx_description
1 polymer ?
#
loop_
_entity_poly.entity_id
_entity_poly.type
_entity_poly.pdbx_seq_one_letter_code
_entity_poly.pdbx_strand_id
1 'polypeptide(L)'
;MARRGRPKKSLTPIDIEKNELADAITDQVKYNCKLTDEQIFYLKRTLDDTLKGYNLEKIRQADEGLSIKDVNAQALDDFLNSKKAEGKSKTTIYNYGNELGKLFMIINKDYRDITAQDIRDYMDYRREHDGVRAVTVQNIRLYLMSFYKWAVIDERILRNPMDKIGTVKVEKKVVEVFTDEEVEKLRCACKNERDLAIVDMLSSSGMRVSELTGLNKSDVNFETGEVKVFGKGSKERICFLTGRAKIHLKWYLDSRVDDNPALFVTAKKPYTRLSKNGVEYAIKELGHISGIDVNGRCHPHKFRSTLASNMLNKGADVAMVQSLLGQNLRLMLLVV
;
A
#
# COMPACT_ATOMS: atom_id res chain seq x y z
N MET A 1 -11.12 25.20 -52.01
CA MET A 1 -11.92 25.34 -50.76
C MET A 1 -12.22 23.96 -50.23
N ALA A 2 -11.49 23.52 -49.21
CA ALA A 2 -11.69 22.22 -48.59
C ALA A 2 -12.85 22.29 -47.60
N ARG A 3 -13.86 21.42 -47.76
CA ARG A 3 -14.98 21.27 -46.81
C ARG A 3 -14.48 20.74 -45.50
N ARG A 4 -14.49 21.56 -44.44
CA ARG A 4 -14.23 21.12 -43.04
C ARG A 4 -15.31 20.10 -42.69
N GLY A 5 -14.92 18.85 -42.44
CA GLY A 5 -15.79 17.81 -41.89
C GLY A 5 -16.34 18.22 -40.52
N ARG A 6 -17.62 17.98 -40.30
CA ARG A 6 -18.27 18.16 -38.98
C ARG A 6 -17.53 17.30 -37.95
N PRO A 7 -17.30 17.82 -36.74
CA PRO A 7 -16.70 17.00 -35.69
C PRO A 7 -17.63 15.83 -35.37
N LYS A 8 -17.07 14.61 -35.30
CA LYS A 8 -17.81 13.42 -34.88
C LYS A 8 -18.28 13.68 -33.43
N LYS A 9 -19.60 13.64 -33.21
CA LYS A 9 -20.23 13.72 -31.90
C LYS A 9 -19.66 12.57 -31.05
N SER A 10 -19.06 12.86 -29.92
CA SER A 10 -18.69 11.81 -28.96
C SER A 10 -19.97 11.12 -28.47
N LEU A 11 -20.01 9.81 -28.62
CA LEU A 11 -21.14 8.99 -28.15
C LEU A 11 -21.25 9.14 -26.63
N THR A 12 -22.47 9.35 -26.14
CA THR A 12 -22.74 9.30 -24.70
C THR A 12 -22.76 7.84 -24.22
N PRO A 13 -22.54 7.56 -22.94
CA PRO A 13 -22.63 6.19 -22.42
C PRO A 13 -23.98 5.50 -22.67
N ILE A 14 -25.08 6.27 -22.65
CA ILE A 14 -26.42 5.77 -23.00
C ILE A 14 -26.50 5.36 -24.49
N ASP A 15 -25.80 6.07 -25.37
CA ASP A 15 -25.71 5.71 -26.79
C ASP A 15 -24.91 4.41 -26.99
N ILE A 16 -23.92 4.13 -26.15
CA ILE A 16 -23.09 2.89 -26.18
C ILE A 16 -24.00 1.70 -25.79
N GLU A 17 -24.72 1.80 -24.67
CA GLU A 17 -25.64 0.73 -24.21
C GLU A 17 -26.76 0.42 -25.22
N LYS A 18 -27.29 1.45 -25.88
CA LYS A 18 -28.30 1.27 -26.95
C LYS A 18 -27.69 0.56 -28.17
N ASN A 19 -26.47 0.90 -28.55
CA ASN A 19 -25.80 0.26 -29.68
C ASN A 19 -25.47 -1.21 -29.37
N GLU A 20 -25.01 -1.51 -28.15
CA GLU A 20 -24.76 -2.89 -27.72
C GLU A 20 -26.03 -3.75 -27.71
N LEU A 21 -27.14 -3.19 -27.27
CA LEU A 21 -28.45 -3.88 -27.32
C LEU A 21 -28.93 -4.11 -28.77
N ALA A 22 -28.80 -3.10 -29.63
CA ALA A 22 -29.15 -3.22 -31.04
C ALA A 22 -28.27 -4.26 -31.76
N ASP A 23 -26.97 -4.30 -31.46
CA ASP A 23 -26.05 -5.29 -31.99
C ASP A 23 -26.41 -6.71 -31.49
N ALA A 24 -26.65 -6.89 -30.19
CA ALA A 24 -27.04 -8.18 -29.62
C ALA A 24 -28.36 -8.71 -30.22
N ILE A 25 -29.39 -7.86 -30.39
CA ILE A 25 -30.64 -8.24 -31.02
C ILE A 25 -30.38 -8.61 -32.47
N THR A 26 -29.59 -7.83 -33.19
CA THR A 26 -29.31 -8.06 -34.61
C THR A 26 -28.56 -9.41 -34.78
N ASP A 27 -27.57 -9.72 -33.95
CA ASP A 27 -26.85 -10.97 -34.00
C ASP A 27 -27.75 -12.17 -33.65
N GLN A 28 -28.62 -12.04 -32.68
CA GLN A 28 -29.56 -13.11 -32.32
C GLN A 28 -30.60 -13.37 -33.40
N VAL A 29 -31.13 -12.31 -34.06
CA VAL A 29 -32.03 -12.44 -35.18
C VAL A 29 -31.30 -13.02 -36.42
N LYS A 30 -30.07 -12.61 -36.68
CA LYS A 30 -29.22 -13.17 -37.74
C LYS A 30 -28.99 -14.66 -37.54
N TYR A 31 -28.73 -15.09 -36.30
CA TYR A 31 -28.55 -16.51 -35.98
C TYR A 31 -29.83 -17.34 -36.20
N ASN A 32 -30.97 -16.82 -35.80
CA ASN A 32 -32.25 -17.53 -35.88
C ASN A 32 -32.97 -17.44 -37.24
N CYS A 33 -32.71 -16.36 -38.00
CA CYS A 33 -33.50 -16.03 -39.19
C CYS A 33 -32.62 -15.74 -40.40
N LYS A 34 -32.02 -16.57 -41.09
CA LYS A 34 -31.14 -16.37 -42.25
C LYS A 34 -31.44 -15.06 -43.05
N LEU A 35 -31.14 -13.92 -42.48
CA LEU A 35 -31.35 -12.59 -43.06
C LEU A 35 -30.25 -12.27 -44.07
N THR A 36 -30.59 -11.51 -45.12
CA THR A 36 -29.64 -10.91 -46.05
C THR A 36 -28.95 -9.70 -45.37
N ASP A 37 -27.77 -9.29 -45.88
CA ASP A 37 -27.05 -8.14 -45.36
C ASP A 37 -27.84 -6.85 -45.43
N GLU A 38 -28.71 -6.71 -46.44
CA GLU A 38 -29.63 -5.58 -46.58
C GLU A 38 -30.71 -5.57 -45.49
N GLN A 39 -31.28 -6.73 -45.17
CA GLN A 39 -32.25 -6.89 -44.09
C GLN A 39 -31.65 -6.61 -42.74
N ILE A 40 -30.37 -7.03 -42.50
CA ILE A 40 -29.62 -6.76 -41.30
C ILE A 40 -29.39 -5.25 -41.14
N PHE A 41 -29.02 -4.56 -42.22
CA PHE A 41 -28.81 -3.12 -42.21
C PHE A 41 -30.14 -2.36 -41.85
N TYR A 42 -31.26 -2.75 -42.42
CA TYR A 42 -32.57 -2.14 -42.11
C TYR A 42 -32.99 -2.45 -40.67
N LEU A 43 -32.78 -3.67 -40.16
CA LEU A 43 -33.09 -4.05 -38.79
C LEU A 43 -32.28 -3.19 -37.79
N LYS A 44 -30.99 -3.08 -37.99
CA LYS A 44 -30.13 -2.28 -37.13
C LYS A 44 -30.52 -0.82 -37.12
N ARG A 45 -30.79 -0.24 -38.29
CA ARG A 45 -31.26 1.14 -38.43
C ARG A 45 -32.58 1.36 -37.71
N THR A 46 -33.54 0.42 -37.84
CA THR A 46 -34.85 0.50 -37.17
C THR A 46 -34.67 0.43 -35.64
N LEU A 47 -33.83 -0.45 -35.14
CA LEU A 47 -33.50 -0.55 -33.71
C LEU A 47 -32.88 0.75 -33.19
N ASP A 48 -31.90 1.29 -33.89
CA ASP A 48 -31.27 2.55 -33.52
C ASP A 48 -32.27 3.70 -33.44
N ASP A 49 -33.15 3.82 -34.43
CA ASP A 49 -34.16 4.87 -34.46
C ASP A 49 -35.22 4.67 -33.36
N THR A 50 -35.65 3.45 -33.11
CA THR A 50 -36.62 3.12 -32.06
C THR A 50 -36.04 3.39 -30.67
N LEU A 51 -34.79 2.97 -30.40
CA LEU A 51 -34.16 3.10 -29.09
C LEU A 51 -33.76 4.54 -28.74
N LYS A 52 -33.75 5.48 -29.70
CA LYS A 52 -33.45 6.90 -29.42
C LYS A 52 -34.44 7.54 -28.42
N GLY A 53 -35.69 7.09 -28.39
CA GLY A 53 -36.72 7.62 -27.51
C GLY A 53 -36.78 6.99 -26.11
N TYR A 54 -35.96 5.97 -25.83
CA TYR A 54 -36.04 5.21 -24.59
C TYR A 54 -34.83 5.47 -23.70
N ASN A 55 -35.03 5.47 -22.40
CA ASN A 55 -33.96 5.40 -21.41
C ASN A 55 -33.80 3.91 -21.04
N LEU A 56 -32.73 3.28 -21.47
CA LEU A 56 -32.47 1.86 -21.20
C LEU A 56 -31.65 1.73 -19.89
N GLU A 57 -32.20 0.99 -18.95
CA GLU A 57 -31.44 0.48 -17.80
C GLU A 57 -31.26 -1.02 -17.98
N LYS A 58 -30.00 -1.49 -18.00
CA LYS A 58 -29.71 -2.91 -18.01
C LYS A 58 -30.20 -3.49 -16.68
N ILE A 59 -31.30 -4.26 -16.72
CA ILE A 59 -31.76 -5.01 -15.55
C ILE A 59 -30.65 -6.00 -15.23
N ARG A 60 -29.97 -5.80 -14.10
CA ARG A 60 -29.03 -6.77 -13.57
C ARG A 60 -29.82 -8.06 -13.37
N GLN A 61 -29.30 -9.19 -13.89
CA GLN A 61 -29.74 -10.48 -13.39
C GLN A 61 -29.54 -10.41 -11.89
N ALA A 62 -30.64 -10.37 -11.13
CA ALA A 62 -30.58 -10.39 -9.68
C ALA A 62 -29.76 -11.62 -9.31
N ASP A 63 -28.78 -11.44 -8.43
CA ASP A 63 -28.17 -12.57 -7.72
C ASP A 63 -29.30 -13.16 -6.88
N GLU A 64 -30.06 -14.09 -7.49
CA GLU A 64 -31.32 -14.61 -6.94
C GLU A 64 -31.04 -15.17 -5.54
N GLY A 65 -31.49 -14.44 -4.50
CA GLY A 65 -31.44 -14.84 -3.12
C GLY A 65 -30.23 -14.37 -2.30
N LEU A 66 -29.25 -13.65 -2.88
CA LEU A 66 -28.12 -13.13 -2.12
C LEU A 66 -28.44 -11.76 -1.49
N SER A 67 -28.10 -11.60 -0.22
CA SER A 67 -28.18 -10.29 0.42
C SER A 67 -27.08 -9.35 -0.12
N ILE A 68 -27.28 -8.02 0.00
CA ILE A 68 -26.25 -7.00 -0.32
C ILE A 68 -24.94 -7.34 0.38
N LYS A 69 -25.01 -7.85 1.61
CA LYS A 69 -23.84 -8.23 2.40
C LYS A 69 -23.12 -9.42 1.75
N ASP A 70 -23.82 -10.40 1.25
CA ASP A 70 -23.22 -11.58 0.61
C ASP A 70 -22.61 -11.22 -0.74
N VAL A 71 -23.26 -10.38 -1.53
CA VAL A 71 -22.72 -9.86 -2.80
C VAL A 71 -21.42 -9.09 -2.58
N ASN A 72 -21.40 -8.19 -1.61
CA ASN A 72 -20.22 -7.41 -1.26
C ASN A 72 -19.10 -8.29 -0.69
N ALA A 73 -19.42 -9.30 0.14
CA ALA A 73 -18.45 -10.23 0.69
C ALA A 73 -17.81 -11.08 -0.42
N GLN A 74 -18.60 -11.61 -1.36
CA GLN A 74 -18.10 -12.37 -2.50
C GLN A 74 -17.17 -11.52 -3.38
N ALA A 75 -17.58 -10.30 -3.72
CA ALA A 75 -16.75 -9.38 -4.51
C ALA A 75 -15.43 -9.03 -3.81
N LEU A 76 -15.47 -8.85 -2.48
CA LEU A 76 -14.28 -8.61 -1.67
C LEU A 76 -13.33 -9.82 -1.72
N ASP A 77 -13.83 -11.03 -1.53
CA ASP A 77 -13.03 -12.24 -1.55
C ASP A 77 -12.38 -12.47 -2.92
N ASP A 78 -13.12 -12.28 -4.01
CA ASP A 78 -12.61 -12.38 -5.38
C ASP A 78 -11.48 -11.36 -5.63
N PHE A 79 -11.69 -10.11 -5.20
CA PHE A 79 -10.66 -9.08 -5.27
C PHE A 79 -9.41 -9.45 -4.48
N LEU A 80 -9.56 -9.88 -3.23
CA LEU A 80 -8.43 -10.26 -2.38
C LEU A 80 -7.67 -11.46 -2.95
N ASN A 81 -8.37 -12.41 -3.57
CA ASN A 81 -7.75 -13.56 -4.25
C ASN A 81 -7.00 -13.12 -5.50
N SER A 82 -7.54 -12.19 -6.30
CA SER A 82 -6.82 -11.56 -7.42
C SER A 82 -5.53 -10.90 -6.92
N LYS A 83 -5.58 -10.15 -5.81
CA LYS A 83 -4.39 -9.48 -5.25
C LYS A 83 -3.37 -10.46 -4.65
N LYS A 84 -3.81 -11.63 -4.15
CA LYS A 84 -2.91 -12.72 -3.76
C LYS A 84 -2.19 -13.30 -4.98
N ALA A 85 -2.92 -13.55 -6.07
CA ALA A 85 -2.34 -14.03 -7.34
C ALA A 85 -1.32 -13.04 -7.93
N GLU A 86 -1.55 -11.72 -7.77
CA GLU A 86 -0.58 -10.68 -8.12
C GLU A 86 0.67 -10.65 -7.21
N GLY A 87 0.78 -11.51 -6.22
CA GLY A 87 1.93 -11.56 -5.30
C GLY A 87 1.96 -10.42 -4.26
N LYS A 88 0.83 -9.79 -3.95
CA LYS A 88 0.80 -8.76 -2.90
C LYS A 88 1.08 -9.37 -1.52
N SER A 89 1.73 -8.59 -0.65
CA SER A 89 2.05 -9.04 0.71
C SER A 89 0.80 -9.29 1.55
N LYS A 90 0.89 -10.22 2.52
CA LYS A 90 -0.19 -10.51 3.48
C LYS A 90 -0.73 -9.25 4.15
N THR A 91 0.15 -8.33 4.54
CA THR A 91 -0.21 -7.04 5.16
C THR A 91 -1.00 -6.14 4.19
N THR A 92 -0.62 -6.10 2.91
CA THR A 92 -1.34 -5.33 1.89
C THR A 92 -2.74 -5.88 1.69
N ILE A 93 -2.87 -7.21 1.61
CA ILE A 93 -4.17 -7.90 1.46
C ILE A 93 -5.06 -7.64 2.67
N TYR A 94 -4.50 -7.75 3.89
CA TYR A 94 -5.21 -7.43 5.12
C TYR A 94 -5.73 -5.98 5.12
N ASN A 95 -4.90 -5.01 4.71
CA ASN A 95 -5.31 -3.60 4.65
C ASN A 95 -6.43 -3.37 3.64
N TYR A 96 -6.39 -4.02 2.47
CA TYR A 96 -7.49 -3.97 1.50
C TYR A 96 -8.79 -4.52 2.11
N GLY A 97 -8.73 -5.72 2.70
CA GLY A 97 -9.90 -6.36 3.30
C GLY A 97 -10.50 -5.54 4.43
N ASN A 98 -9.67 -5.02 5.33
CA ASN A 98 -10.12 -4.20 6.45
C ASN A 98 -10.79 -2.90 5.99
N GLU A 99 -10.23 -2.22 4.99
CA GLU A 99 -10.75 -0.93 4.57
C GLU A 99 -12.01 -1.06 3.71
N LEU A 100 -12.04 -2.03 2.78
CA LEU A 100 -13.23 -2.31 1.97
C LEU A 100 -14.36 -2.88 2.81
N GLY A 101 -14.05 -3.74 3.79
CA GLY A 101 -15.04 -4.23 4.74
C GLY A 101 -15.72 -3.10 5.53
N LYS A 102 -14.95 -2.10 5.98
CA LYS A 102 -15.51 -0.89 6.62
C LYS A 102 -16.38 -0.09 5.67
N LEU A 103 -15.95 0.11 4.42
CA LEU A 103 -16.75 0.81 3.41
C LEU A 103 -18.13 0.15 3.27
N PHE A 104 -18.15 -1.17 3.02
CA PHE A 104 -19.39 -1.91 2.77
C PHE A 104 -20.30 -1.96 4.00
N MET A 105 -19.70 -2.01 5.20
CA MET A 105 -20.47 -1.98 6.45
C MET A 105 -21.12 -0.61 6.69
N ILE A 106 -20.41 0.49 6.41
CA ILE A 106 -20.90 1.86 6.70
C ILE A 106 -21.89 2.32 5.63
N ILE A 107 -21.60 2.10 4.35
CA ILE A 107 -22.49 2.54 3.25
C ILE A 107 -23.72 1.65 3.12
N ASN A 108 -23.58 0.35 3.40
CA ASN A 108 -24.66 -0.66 3.32
C ASN A 108 -25.43 -0.62 1.98
N LYS A 109 -24.70 -0.46 0.86
CA LYS A 109 -25.17 -0.55 -0.52
C LYS A 109 -24.41 -1.64 -1.25
N ASP A 110 -25.02 -2.20 -2.30
CA ASP A 110 -24.30 -3.03 -3.27
C ASP A 110 -23.11 -2.23 -3.82
N TYR A 111 -21.90 -2.85 -3.86
CA TYR A 111 -20.70 -2.16 -4.34
C TYR A 111 -20.85 -1.59 -5.75
N ARG A 112 -21.75 -2.18 -6.57
CA ARG A 112 -22.07 -1.77 -7.93
C ARG A 112 -22.87 -0.46 -7.98
N ASP A 113 -23.61 -0.15 -6.91
CA ASP A 113 -24.47 1.04 -6.78
C ASP A 113 -23.84 2.15 -5.95
N ILE A 114 -22.64 1.93 -5.41
CA ILE A 114 -21.90 2.95 -4.67
C ILE A 114 -21.43 4.05 -5.63
N THR A 115 -21.92 5.26 -5.38
CA THR A 115 -21.60 6.44 -6.18
C THR A 115 -20.33 7.15 -5.71
N ALA A 116 -19.83 8.06 -6.54
CA ALA A 116 -18.73 8.95 -6.12
C ALA A 116 -19.11 9.82 -4.92
N GLN A 117 -20.38 10.17 -4.74
CA GLN A 117 -20.83 10.93 -3.57
C GLN A 117 -20.78 10.08 -2.31
N ASP A 118 -21.28 8.85 -2.35
CA ASP A 118 -21.17 7.92 -1.22
C ASP A 118 -19.73 7.73 -0.75
N ILE A 119 -18.78 7.68 -1.68
CA ILE A 119 -17.36 7.54 -1.34
C ILE A 119 -16.80 8.82 -0.70
N ARG A 120 -17.21 10.02 -1.16
CA ARG A 120 -16.82 11.29 -0.52
C ARG A 120 -17.34 11.33 0.91
N ASP A 121 -18.63 11.03 1.10
CA ASP A 121 -19.28 11.02 2.40
C ASP A 121 -18.61 10.01 3.35
N TYR A 122 -18.23 8.84 2.83
CA TYR A 122 -17.42 7.87 3.58
C TYR A 122 -16.05 8.41 3.99
N MET A 123 -15.32 9.03 3.06
CA MET A 123 -14.00 9.61 3.36
C MET A 123 -14.08 10.74 4.38
N ASP A 124 -15.13 11.56 4.33
CA ASP A 124 -15.38 12.63 5.27
C ASP A 124 -15.80 12.05 6.64
N TYR A 125 -16.68 11.05 6.67
CA TYR A 125 -17.02 10.31 7.89
C TYR A 125 -15.76 9.77 8.60
N ARG A 126 -14.85 9.12 7.83
CA ARG A 126 -13.60 8.61 8.38
C ARG A 126 -12.70 9.71 8.97
N ARG A 127 -12.72 10.90 8.37
CA ARG A 127 -11.97 12.05 8.87
C ARG A 127 -12.57 12.63 10.12
N GLU A 128 -13.87 12.87 10.13
CA GLU A 128 -14.56 13.59 11.19
C GLU A 128 -14.90 12.70 12.39
N HIS A 129 -15.43 11.50 12.13
CA HIS A 129 -15.87 10.58 13.18
C HIS A 129 -14.72 9.73 13.72
N ASP A 130 -13.91 9.14 12.85
CA ASP A 130 -12.79 8.27 13.28
C ASP A 130 -11.50 9.06 13.54
N GLY A 131 -11.46 10.35 13.27
CA GLY A 131 -10.32 11.21 13.52
C GLY A 131 -9.07 10.85 12.70
N VAL A 132 -9.21 10.18 11.54
CA VAL A 132 -8.06 9.74 10.76
C VAL A 132 -7.37 10.89 10.06
N ARG A 133 -6.04 10.84 10.02
CA ARG A 133 -5.21 11.89 9.39
C ARG A 133 -5.37 11.88 7.86
N ALA A 134 -5.11 13.02 7.22
CA ALA A 134 -5.18 13.19 5.76
C ALA A 134 -4.37 12.11 4.99
N VAL A 135 -3.20 11.70 5.50
CA VAL A 135 -2.40 10.59 4.93
C VAL A 135 -3.18 9.28 4.94
N THR A 136 -3.92 8.99 6.02
CA THR A 136 -4.73 7.78 6.12
C THR A 136 -5.90 7.85 5.14
N VAL A 137 -6.57 9.01 5.01
CA VAL A 137 -7.64 9.21 4.02
C VAL A 137 -7.11 9.03 2.59
N GLN A 138 -5.90 9.50 2.29
CA GLN A 138 -5.27 9.26 0.99
C GLN A 138 -4.99 7.76 0.75
N ASN A 139 -4.58 7.01 1.78
CA ASN A 139 -4.40 5.56 1.67
C ASN A 139 -5.74 4.84 1.44
N ILE A 140 -6.79 5.24 2.16
CA ILE A 140 -8.17 4.76 1.94
C ILE A 140 -8.54 4.95 0.47
N ARG A 141 -8.39 6.15 -0.05
CA ARG A 141 -8.64 6.46 -1.47
C ARG A 141 -7.90 5.51 -2.42
N LEU A 142 -6.62 5.22 -2.14
CA LEU A 142 -5.82 4.31 -2.96
C LEU A 142 -6.34 2.86 -2.91
N TYR A 143 -6.80 2.40 -1.76
CA TYR A 143 -7.40 1.07 -1.62
C TYR A 143 -8.72 0.96 -2.40
N LEU A 144 -9.60 1.95 -2.26
CA LEU A 144 -10.85 2.01 -3.01
C LEU A 144 -10.60 2.10 -4.53
N MET A 145 -9.66 2.94 -4.96
CA MET A 145 -9.25 3.03 -6.36
C MET A 145 -8.78 1.67 -6.91
N SER A 146 -8.02 0.91 -6.13
CA SER A 146 -7.54 -0.41 -6.53
C SER A 146 -8.69 -1.41 -6.70
N PHE A 147 -9.69 -1.39 -5.82
CA PHE A 147 -10.86 -2.26 -5.88
C PHE A 147 -11.73 -1.91 -7.09
N TYR A 148 -12.13 -0.66 -7.23
CA TYR A 148 -13.02 -0.24 -8.32
C TYR A 148 -12.35 -0.35 -9.69
N LYS A 149 -11.03 -0.14 -9.78
CA LYS A 149 -10.28 -0.40 -11.02
C LYS A 149 -10.31 -1.89 -11.39
N TRP A 150 -10.13 -2.78 -10.41
CA TRP A 150 -10.26 -4.21 -10.62
C TRP A 150 -11.69 -4.57 -11.05
N ALA A 151 -12.71 -4.05 -10.39
CA ALA A 151 -14.11 -4.34 -10.71
C ALA A 151 -14.51 -3.90 -12.14
N VAL A 152 -13.91 -2.83 -12.68
CA VAL A 152 -14.07 -2.43 -14.08
C VAL A 152 -13.35 -3.40 -15.02
N ILE A 153 -12.12 -3.78 -14.70
CA ILE A 153 -11.30 -4.70 -15.53
C ILE A 153 -11.96 -6.09 -15.60
N ASP A 154 -12.54 -6.54 -14.49
CA ASP A 154 -13.30 -7.81 -14.39
C ASP A 154 -14.75 -7.68 -14.88
N GLU A 155 -15.09 -6.58 -15.56
CA GLU A 155 -16.41 -6.33 -16.17
C GLU A 155 -17.60 -6.40 -15.19
N ARG A 156 -17.35 -6.25 -13.88
CA ARG A 156 -18.37 -6.28 -12.83
C ARG A 156 -19.15 -4.99 -12.71
N ILE A 157 -18.53 -3.88 -13.11
CA ILE A 157 -19.14 -2.55 -13.18
C ILE A 157 -18.68 -1.86 -14.47
N LEU A 158 -19.55 -1.03 -15.03
CA LEU A 158 -19.25 -0.31 -16.27
C LEU A 158 -18.36 0.92 -16.08
N ARG A 159 -18.41 1.55 -14.92
CA ARG A 159 -17.71 2.81 -14.63
C ARG A 159 -17.10 2.80 -13.24
N ASN A 160 -15.92 3.36 -13.15
CA ASN A 160 -15.23 3.51 -11.87
C ASN A 160 -15.71 4.79 -11.14
N PRO A 161 -16.41 4.69 -10.00
CA PRO A 161 -16.86 5.86 -9.24
C PRO A 161 -15.68 6.71 -8.73
N MET A 162 -14.50 6.11 -8.59
CA MET A 162 -13.28 6.78 -8.13
C MET A 162 -12.68 7.77 -9.14
N ASP A 163 -13.07 7.71 -10.42
CA ASP A 163 -12.55 8.63 -11.45
C ASP A 163 -12.96 10.09 -11.21
N LYS A 164 -14.07 10.28 -10.46
CA LYS A 164 -14.55 11.61 -10.05
C LYS A 164 -13.98 12.07 -8.69
N ILE A 165 -13.05 11.30 -8.09
CA ILE A 165 -12.50 11.59 -6.76
C ILE A 165 -11.04 12.01 -6.90
N GLY A 166 -10.77 13.27 -6.61
CA GLY A 166 -9.43 13.84 -6.64
C GLY A 166 -8.50 13.27 -5.57
N THR A 167 -7.22 13.61 -5.65
CA THR A 167 -6.24 13.26 -4.63
C THR A 167 -6.46 14.09 -3.37
N VAL A 168 -6.33 13.46 -2.20
CA VAL A 168 -6.39 14.18 -0.92
C VAL A 168 -5.08 14.97 -0.75
N LYS A 169 -5.20 16.27 -0.50
CA LYS A 169 -4.04 17.11 -0.19
C LYS A 169 -3.46 16.69 1.17
N VAL A 170 -2.23 16.21 1.15
CA VAL A 170 -1.48 15.83 2.35
C VAL A 170 -0.40 16.86 2.56
N GLU A 171 -0.37 17.46 3.74
CA GLU A 171 0.71 18.36 4.12
C GLU A 171 2.03 17.60 4.19
N LYS A 172 3.04 18.16 3.53
CA LYS A 172 4.40 17.62 3.62
C LYS A 172 4.98 18.06 4.97
N LYS A 173 5.21 17.09 5.85
CA LYS A 173 5.93 17.35 7.10
C LYS A 173 7.42 17.15 6.87
N VAL A 174 8.22 18.04 7.41
CA VAL A 174 9.68 17.85 7.51
C VAL A 174 9.93 16.57 8.32
N VAL A 175 10.76 15.69 7.80
CA VAL A 175 11.10 14.45 8.50
C VAL A 175 12.02 14.80 9.66
N GLU A 176 11.55 14.60 10.88
CA GLU A 176 12.37 14.77 12.07
C GLU A 176 13.41 13.64 12.15
N VAL A 177 14.65 14.02 12.35
CA VAL A 177 15.78 13.11 12.55
C VAL A 177 16.30 13.22 13.97
N PHE A 178 17.10 12.24 14.41
CA PHE A 178 17.83 12.36 15.66
C PHE A 178 19.05 13.26 15.49
N THR A 179 19.36 14.06 16.48
CA THR A 179 20.68 14.70 16.60
C THR A 179 21.70 13.67 17.08
N ASP A 180 23.00 13.97 16.91
CA ASP A 180 24.06 13.09 17.42
C ASP A 180 23.97 12.95 18.95
N GLU A 181 23.60 14.03 19.65
CA GLU A 181 23.39 14.04 21.11
C GLU A 181 22.22 13.14 21.52
N GLU A 182 21.11 13.18 20.78
CA GLU A 182 19.96 12.29 21.03
C GLU A 182 20.33 10.82 20.86
N VAL A 183 21.13 10.48 19.84
CA VAL A 183 21.60 9.11 19.63
C VAL A 183 22.49 8.66 20.79
N GLU A 184 23.36 9.53 21.31
CA GLU A 184 24.19 9.21 22.49
C GLU A 184 23.33 9.05 23.75
N LYS A 185 22.32 9.90 23.95
CA LYS A 185 21.37 9.72 25.07
C LYS A 185 20.64 8.38 25.00
N LEU A 186 20.25 7.93 23.82
CA LEU A 186 19.64 6.60 23.63
C LEU A 186 20.63 5.48 23.99
N ARG A 187 21.92 5.60 23.62
CA ARG A 187 22.97 4.65 24.01
C ARG A 187 23.17 4.59 25.53
N CYS A 188 23.28 5.75 26.15
CA CYS A 188 23.40 5.85 27.60
C CYS A 188 22.20 5.30 28.37
N ALA A 189 21.03 5.33 27.79
CA ALA A 189 19.81 4.76 28.36
C ALA A 189 19.74 3.22 28.29
N CYS A 190 20.59 2.59 27.45
CA CYS A 190 20.62 1.13 27.31
C CYS A 190 21.12 0.47 28.59
N LYS A 191 20.35 -0.45 29.14
CA LYS A 191 20.69 -1.20 30.37
C LYS A 191 21.28 -2.60 30.09
N ASN A 192 21.32 -3.00 28.83
CA ASN A 192 21.78 -4.32 28.40
C ASN A 192 22.46 -4.23 27.02
N GLU A 193 23.32 -5.20 26.73
CA GLU A 193 24.12 -5.27 25.50
C GLU A 193 23.25 -5.45 24.26
N ARG A 194 22.10 -6.13 24.38
CA ARG A 194 21.18 -6.34 23.26
C ARG A 194 20.60 -5.02 22.74
N ASP A 195 20.10 -4.19 23.64
CA ASP A 195 19.45 -2.94 23.25
C ASP A 195 20.47 -1.94 22.72
N LEU A 196 21.70 -1.93 23.29
CA LEU A 196 22.81 -1.15 22.80
C LEU A 196 23.23 -1.58 21.37
N ALA A 197 23.34 -2.89 21.13
CA ALA A 197 23.62 -3.44 19.80
C ALA A 197 22.52 -3.09 18.78
N ILE A 198 21.24 -3.12 19.18
CA ILE A 198 20.11 -2.73 18.32
C ILE A 198 20.23 -1.25 17.92
N VAL A 199 20.45 -0.35 18.88
CA VAL A 199 20.62 1.10 18.63
C VAL A 199 21.74 1.36 17.63
N ASP A 200 22.89 0.73 17.83
CA ASP A 200 24.05 0.95 16.97
C ASP A 200 23.93 0.30 15.60
N MET A 201 23.33 -0.87 15.50
CA MET A 201 23.04 -1.46 14.20
C MET A 201 22.08 -0.61 13.38
N LEU A 202 20.99 -0.12 13.99
CA LEU A 202 20.04 0.77 13.32
C LEU A 202 20.71 2.09 12.91
N SER A 203 21.52 2.69 13.79
CA SER A 203 22.21 3.96 13.52
C SER A 203 23.22 3.84 12.39
N SER A 204 24.00 2.75 12.34
CA SER A 204 25.08 2.59 11.37
C SER A 204 24.63 2.13 10.01
N SER A 205 23.63 1.24 9.94
CA SER A 205 23.21 0.60 8.70
C SER A 205 21.94 1.20 8.08
N GLY A 206 21.13 1.90 8.86
CA GLY A 206 19.82 2.39 8.44
C GLY A 206 18.87 1.29 7.95
N MET A 207 19.08 0.04 8.34
CA MET A 207 18.23 -1.08 7.93
C MET A 207 16.81 -0.94 8.48
N ARG A 208 15.84 -1.57 7.81
CA ARG A 208 14.46 -1.60 8.32
C ARG A 208 14.36 -2.54 9.51
N VAL A 209 13.43 -2.28 10.42
CA VAL A 209 13.18 -3.18 11.57
C VAL A 209 12.90 -4.62 11.12
N SER A 210 12.23 -4.80 9.99
CA SER A 210 11.95 -6.14 9.44
C SER A 210 13.22 -6.84 8.92
N GLU A 211 14.18 -6.09 8.41
CA GLU A 211 15.47 -6.60 7.98
C GLU A 211 16.27 -6.99 9.21
N LEU A 212 16.37 -6.11 10.21
CA LEU A 212 17.08 -6.39 11.49
C LEU A 212 16.57 -7.68 12.17
N THR A 213 15.25 -7.81 12.30
CA THR A 213 14.64 -8.99 12.97
C THR A 213 14.73 -10.26 12.15
N GLY A 214 14.94 -10.16 10.84
CA GLY A 214 15.15 -11.30 9.94
C GLY A 214 16.56 -11.90 9.99
N LEU A 215 17.56 -11.14 10.47
CA LEU A 215 18.98 -11.55 10.46
C LEU A 215 19.26 -12.78 11.33
N ASN A 216 20.18 -13.59 10.86
CA ASN A 216 20.87 -14.63 11.61
C ASN A 216 22.30 -14.19 11.97
N LYS A 217 22.93 -14.87 12.89
CA LYS A 217 24.34 -14.65 13.24
C LYS A 217 25.27 -14.77 12.01
N SER A 218 24.95 -15.71 11.11
CA SER A 218 25.72 -15.97 9.88
C SER A 218 25.61 -14.87 8.81
N ASP A 219 24.66 -13.96 8.92
CA ASP A 219 24.48 -12.88 7.94
C ASP A 219 25.41 -11.69 8.17
N VAL A 220 26.21 -11.73 9.26
CA VAL A 220 27.14 -10.67 9.65
C VAL A 220 28.56 -11.13 9.44
N ASN A 221 29.32 -10.40 8.63
CA ASN A 221 30.76 -10.54 8.53
C ASN A 221 31.45 -9.55 9.47
N PHE A 222 32.03 -10.03 10.58
CA PHE A 222 32.68 -9.20 11.58
C PHE A 222 34.03 -8.63 11.12
N GLU A 223 34.70 -9.22 10.13
CA GLU A 223 35.95 -8.71 9.59
C GLU A 223 35.70 -7.46 8.75
N THR A 224 34.82 -7.58 7.73
CA THR A 224 34.50 -6.47 6.81
C THR A 224 33.48 -5.50 7.38
N GLY A 225 32.63 -5.94 8.31
CA GLY A 225 31.49 -5.19 8.82
C GLY A 225 30.26 -5.24 7.89
N GLU A 226 30.28 -6.12 6.91
CA GLU A 226 29.16 -6.30 5.98
C GLU A 226 28.04 -7.11 6.61
N VAL A 227 26.79 -6.71 6.34
CA VAL A 227 25.58 -7.42 6.74
C VAL A 227 24.71 -7.62 5.51
N LYS A 228 24.40 -8.87 5.21
CA LYS A 228 23.48 -9.22 4.12
C LYS A 228 22.03 -9.08 4.59
N VAL A 229 21.27 -8.20 3.97
CA VAL A 229 19.87 -7.99 4.30
C VAL A 229 18.96 -8.28 3.09
N PHE A 230 17.81 -8.90 3.38
CA PHE A 230 16.78 -9.20 2.37
C PHE A 230 15.68 -8.15 2.43
N GLY A 231 15.56 -7.37 1.37
CA GLY A 231 14.53 -6.33 1.23
C GLY A 231 13.20 -6.87 0.68
N LYS A 232 12.25 -5.95 0.44
CA LYS A 232 10.97 -6.26 -0.19
C LYS A 232 11.19 -6.85 -1.59
N GLY A 233 10.58 -8.01 -1.85
CA GLY A 233 10.71 -8.72 -3.14
C GLY A 233 12.00 -9.55 -3.26
N SER A 234 12.54 -10.03 -2.12
CA SER A 234 13.75 -10.88 -2.04
C SER A 234 15.01 -10.26 -2.65
N LYS A 235 15.06 -8.92 -2.77
CA LYS A 235 16.27 -8.24 -3.24
C LYS A 235 17.28 -8.19 -2.10
N GLU A 236 18.44 -8.81 -2.33
CA GLU A 236 19.58 -8.72 -1.44
C GLU A 236 20.24 -7.35 -1.55
N ARG A 237 20.69 -6.84 -0.43
CA ARG A 237 21.63 -5.71 -0.37
C ARG A 237 22.59 -5.87 0.78
N ILE A 238 23.73 -5.24 0.67
CA ILE A 238 24.73 -5.19 1.72
C ILE A 238 24.55 -3.89 2.50
N CYS A 239 24.53 -3.99 3.83
CA CYS A 239 24.63 -2.88 4.74
C CYS A 239 25.99 -2.95 5.43
N PHE A 240 26.49 -1.82 5.94
CA PHE A 240 27.76 -1.74 6.62
C PHE A 240 27.60 -1.34 8.07
N LEU A 241 28.36 -1.99 8.96
CA LEU A 241 28.42 -1.66 10.36
C LEU A 241 29.66 -0.79 10.63
N THR A 242 29.48 0.25 11.43
CA THR A 242 30.59 1.01 12.00
C THR A 242 31.39 0.14 12.99
N GLY A 243 32.64 0.51 13.29
CA GLY A 243 33.44 -0.18 14.29
C GLY A 243 32.74 -0.29 15.65
N ARG A 244 32.05 0.77 16.09
CA ARG A 244 31.22 0.78 17.30
C ARG A 244 30.11 -0.28 17.25
N ALA A 245 29.34 -0.31 16.18
CA ALA A 245 28.25 -1.29 16.03
C ALA A 245 28.76 -2.74 16.02
N LYS A 246 29.95 -2.99 15.42
CA LYS A 246 30.59 -4.32 15.46
C LYS A 246 30.97 -4.73 16.88
N ILE A 247 31.56 -3.82 17.67
CA ILE A 247 31.95 -4.08 19.03
C ILE A 247 30.78 -4.39 19.94
N HIS A 248 29.74 -3.55 19.92
CA HIS A 248 28.54 -3.74 20.75
C HIS A 248 27.75 -4.98 20.34
N LEU A 249 27.68 -5.27 19.04
CA LEU A 249 27.07 -6.51 18.57
C LEU A 249 27.86 -7.74 19.07
N LYS A 250 29.18 -7.69 19.05
CA LYS A 250 30.04 -8.79 19.58
C LYS A 250 29.80 -8.99 21.07
N TRP A 251 29.82 -7.92 21.88
CA TRP A 251 29.51 -8.01 23.31
C TRP A 251 28.15 -8.64 23.57
N TYR A 252 27.13 -8.24 22.82
CA TYR A 252 25.82 -8.87 22.93
C TYR A 252 25.87 -10.36 22.59
N LEU A 253 26.52 -10.76 21.51
CA LEU A 253 26.63 -12.17 21.13
C LEU A 253 27.42 -12.99 22.15
N ASP A 254 28.47 -12.44 22.70
CA ASP A 254 29.29 -13.08 23.74
C ASP A 254 28.50 -13.22 25.07
N SER A 255 27.56 -12.33 25.34
CA SER A 255 26.68 -12.39 26.53
C SER A 255 25.51 -13.39 26.40
N ARG A 256 25.29 -13.95 25.21
CA ARG A 256 24.15 -14.88 24.95
C ARG A 256 24.46 -16.27 25.54
N VAL A 257 23.40 -16.86 26.11
CA VAL A 257 23.44 -18.20 26.74
C VAL A 257 22.53 -19.20 25.99
N ASP A 258 22.23 -18.93 24.71
CA ASP A 258 21.36 -19.74 23.86
C ASP A 258 22.03 -20.04 22.51
N ASP A 259 21.55 -21.10 21.83
CA ASP A 259 22.06 -21.56 20.53
C ASP A 259 21.17 -21.11 19.35
N ASN A 260 20.18 -20.21 19.59
CA ASN A 260 19.28 -19.77 18.54
C ASN A 260 20.09 -19.07 17.42
N PRO A 261 19.89 -19.46 16.15
CA PRO A 261 20.61 -18.87 15.02
C PRO A 261 20.24 -17.39 14.76
N ALA A 262 19.08 -16.91 15.26
CA ALA A 262 18.68 -15.52 15.10
C ALA A 262 19.72 -14.56 15.67
N LEU A 263 19.99 -13.45 14.97
CA LEU A 263 20.91 -12.43 15.46
C LEU A 263 20.43 -11.81 16.77
N PHE A 264 19.14 -11.47 16.87
CA PHE A 264 18.53 -10.93 18.08
C PHE A 264 17.45 -11.86 18.63
N VAL A 265 17.48 -12.07 19.93
CA VAL A 265 16.49 -12.91 20.65
C VAL A 265 15.83 -12.16 21.80
N THR A 266 14.73 -12.70 22.30
CA THR A 266 14.05 -12.20 23.50
C THR A 266 14.97 -12.33 24.74
N ALA A 267 14.81 -11.41 25.72
CA ALA A 267 15.63 -11.40 26.93
C ALA A 267 15.35 -12.56 27.90
N LYS A 268 14.22 -13.25 27.74
CA LYS A 268 13.77 -14.32 28.61
C LYS A 268 13.59 -15.62 27.84
N LYS A 269 13.79 -16.76 28.51
CA LYS A 269 13.46 -18.08 27.94
C LYS A 269 12.02 -18.09 27.39
N PRO A 270 11.76 -18.71 26.26
CA PRO A 270 12.65 -19.66 25.53
C PRO A 270 13.62 -19.02 24.51
N TYR A 271 14.06 -17.77 24.64
CA TYR A 271 14.99 -17.05 23.76
C TYR A 271 14.63 -17.16 22.27
N THR A 272 13.41 -16.80 21.94
CA THR A 272 12.90 -16.80 20.55
C THR A 272 13.44 -15.59 19.79
N ARG A 273 13.45 -15.69 18.45
CA ARG A 273 13.76 -14.55 17.57
C ARG A 273 12.99 -13.31 17.99
N LEU A 274 13.67 -12.20 18.15
CA LEU A 274 13.05 -10.93 18.53
C LEU A 274 12.12 -10.44 17.42
N SER A 275 10.88 -10.13 17.78
CA SER A 275 9.88 -9.64 16.83
C SER A 275 10.07 -8.15 16.52
N LYS A 276 9.43 -7.67 15.44
CA LYS A 276 9.39 -6.23 15.10
C LYS A 276 8.83 -5.40 16.26
N ASN A 277 7.72 -5.85 16.84
CA ASN A 277 7.11 -5.17 17.98
C ASN A 277 8.05 -5.13 19.18
N GLY A 278 8.87 -6.18 19.38
CA GLY A 278 9.87 -6.22 20.44
C GLY A 278 10.96 -5.16 20.26
N VAL A 279 11.45 -4.96 19.03
CA VAL A 279 12.41 -3.88 18.71
C VAL A 279 11.76 -2.51 18.87
N GLU A 280 10.54 -2.33 18.34
CA GLU A 280 9.81 -1.06 18.44
C GLU A 280 9.55 -0.68 19.91
N TYR A 281 9.16 -1.66 20.73
CA TYR A 281 8.97 -1.48 22.17
C TYR A 281 10.29 -1.07 22.86
N ALA A 282 11.40 -1.78 22.59
CA ALA A 282 12.71 -1.46 23.18
C ALA A 282 13.15 -0.02 22.82
N ILE A 283 13.04 0.38 21.56
CA ILE A 283 13.40 1.74 21.12
C ILE A 283 12.50 2.79 21.75
N LYS A 284 11.19 2.53 21.86
CA LYS A 284 10.25 3.43 22.52
C LYS A 284 10.59 3.60 24.01
N GLU A 285 10.85 2.51 24.71
CA GLU A 285 11.27 2.52 26.13
C GLU A 285 12.57 3.34 26.32
N LEU A 286 13.58 3.12 25.46
CA LEU A 286 14.81 3.90 25.49
C LEU A 286 14.55 5.39 25.27
N GLY A 287 13.62 5.73 24.36
CA GLY A 287 13.19 7.10 24.14
C GLY A 287 12.59 7.75 25.38
N HIS A 288 11.76 7.01 26.14
CA HIS A 288 11.19 7.48 27.40
C HIS A 288 12.26 7.64 28.48
N ILE A 289 13.11 6.64 28.67
CA ILE A 289 14.19 6.69 29.70
C ILE A 289 15.18 7.83 29.42
N SER A 290 15.51 8.08 28.15
CA SER A 290 16.44 9.15 27.76
C SER A 290 15.83 10.55 27.74
N GLY A 291 14.50 10.68 27.94
CA GLY A 291 13.78 11.95 27.84
C GLY A 291 13.61 12.50 26.43
N ILE A 292 13.93 11.72 25.39
CA ILE A 292 13.84 12.15 23.98
C ILE A 292 12.42 11.99 23.44
N ASP A 293 11.69 10.98 23.91
CA ASP A 293 10.37 10.65 23.38
C ASP A 293 9.24 11.37 24.11
N VAL A 294 9.15 12.67 23.90
CA VAL A 294 8.08 13.50 24.51
C VAL A 294 6.71 13.23 23.86
N ASN A 295 6.63 12.66 22.64
CA ASN A 295 5.39 12.51 21.87
C ASN A 295 5.30 11.22 21.04
N GLY A 296 5.90 10.11 21.45
CA GLY A 296 5.90 8.85 20.68
C GLY A 296 6.70 8.91 19.38
N ARG A 297 7.74 9.75 19.33
CA ARG A 297 8.55 10.01 18.12
C ARG A 297 9.77 9.11 18.00
N CYS A 298 10.09 8.35 19.07
CA CYS A 298 11.23 7.43 19.06
C CYS A 298 10.82 6.08 18.48
N HIS A 299 11.22 5.82 17.23
CA HIS A 299 10.91 4.57 16.52
C HIS A 299 12.06 4.18 15.56
N PRO A 300 12.22 2.89 15.20
CA PRO A 300 13.34 2.40 14.41
C PRO A 300 13.51 3.11 13.05
N HIS A 301 12.41 3.53 12.40
CA HIS A 301 12.51 4.20 11.11
C HIS A 301 13.20 5.58 11.18
N LYS A 302 13.15 6.25 12.36
CA LYS A 302 13.82 7.53 12.57
C LYS A 302 15.34 7.42 12.45
N PHE A 303 15.96 6.31 12.91
CA PHE A 303 17.40 6.05 12.71
C PHE A 303 17.78 6.02 11.22
N ARG A 304 16.94 5.40 10.40
CA ARG A 304 17.15 5.35 8.96
C ARG A 304 17.06 6.73 8.30
N SER A 305 16.10 7.53 8.70
CA SER A 305 15.96 8.91 8.23
C SER A 305 17.15 9.77 8.70
N THR A 306 17.64 9.55 9.93
CA THR A 306 18.81 10.20 10.48
C THR A 306 20.07 9.86 9.67
N LEU A 307 20.32 8.59 9.40
CA LEU A 307 21.46 8.18 8.58
C LEU A 307 21.41 8.81 7.19
N ALA A 308 20.23 8.79 6.54
CA ALA A 308 20.03 9.40 5.22
C ALA A 308 20.35 10.89 5.24
N SER A 309 19.78 11.63 6.19
CA SER A 309 20.01 13.07 6.35
C SER A 309 21.49 13.38 6.62
N ASN A 310 22.13 12.63 7.54
CA ASN A 310 23.54 12.82 7.86
C ASN A 310 24.46 12.56 6.65
N MET A 311 24.16 11.56 5.83
CA MET A 311 24.91 11.29 4.59
C MET A 311 24.76 12.43 3.59
N LEU A 312 23.53 12.91 3.36
CA LEU A 312 23.28 14.03 2.46
C LEU A 312 23.96 15.32 2.95
N ASN A 313 23.86 15.63 4.23
CA ASN A 313 24.51 16.80 4.83
C ASN A 313 26.05 16.75 4.73
N LYS A 314 26.63 15.54 4.65
CA LYS A 314 28.06 15.33 4.40
C LYS A 314 28.44 15.30 2.92
N GLY A 315 27.50 15.64 2.03
CA GLY A 315 27.74 15.75 0.60
C GLY A 315 27.64 14.43 -0.19
N ALA A 316 27.06 13.38 0.39
CA ALA A 316 26.81 12.15 -0.35
C ALA A 316 25.74 12.38 -1.43
N ASP A 317 25.92 11.78 -2.61
CA ASP A 317 24.94 11.84 -3.68
C ASP A 317 23.62 11.15 -3.30
N VAL A 318 22.49 11.74 -3.70
CA VAL A 318 21.15 11.22 -3.41
C VAL A 318 20.97 9.80 -3.95
N ALA A 319 21.45 9.51 -5.17
CA ALA A 319 21.35 8.18 -5.75
C ALA A 319 22.15 7.14 -4.97
N MET A 320 23.34 7.52 -4.46
CA MET A 320 24.16 6.66 -3.59
C MET A 320 23.42 6.32 -2.30
N VAL A 321 22.85 7.33 -1.61
CA VAL A 321 22.09 7.14 -0.36
C VAL A 321 20.86 6.26 -0.60
N GLN A 322 20.16 6.45 -1.72
CA GLN A 322 19.01 5.62 -2.10
C GLN A 322 19.40 4.17 -2.37
N SER A 323 20.49 3.95 -3.09
CA SER A 323 21.02 2.61 -3.36
C SER A 323 21.37 1.88 -2.05
N LEU A 324 22.13 2.54 -1.16
CA LEU A 324 22.52 1.99 0.14
C LEU A 324 21.29 1.63 0.98
N LEU A 325 20.28 2.49 1.00
CA LEU A 325 19.07 2.27 1.77
C LEU A 325 18.04 1.39 1.06
N GLY A 326 18.22 1.02 -0.22
CA GLY A 326 17.25 0.22 -0.99
C GLY A 326 15.89 0.92 -1.10
N GLN A 327 15.89 2.20 -1.48
CA GLN A 327 14.68 3.01 -1.70
C GLN A 327 14.60 3.46 -3.18
N ASN A 328 13.38 3.57 -3.72
CA ASN A 328 13.16 4.21 -5.01
C ASN A 328 13.13 5.74 -4.89
N LEU A 329 13.57 6.43 -5.92
CA LEU A 329 13.83 7.88 -6.03
C LEU A 329 12.75 8.85 -5.49
N ARG A 330 11.50 8.44 -5.36
CA ARG A 330 10.37 9.38 -5.13
C ARG A 330 10.18 9.87 -3.69
N LEU A 331 10.80 9.26 -2.69
CA LEU A 331 10.49 9.54 -1.27
C LEU A 331 11.53 10.40 -0.53
N MET A 332 12.73 10.60 -1.09
CA MET A 332 13.83 11.27 -0.39
C MET A 332 13.96 12.78 -0.65
N LEU A 333 13.34 13.32 -1.70
CA LEU A 333 13.35 14.76 -2.01
C LEU A 333 12.61 15.66 -0.98
N LEU A 334 12.20 15.09 0.16
CA LEU A 334 11.48 15.78 1.24
C LEU A 334 12.36 16.10 2.46
N VAL A 335 13.66 15.81 2.40
CA VAL A 335 14.59 15.98 3.54
C VAL A 335 15.56 17.16 3.30
N VAL A 336 15.52 17.79 2.14
CA VAL A 336 16.35 19.00 1.83
C VAL A 336 15.47 20.21 1.75
#